data_ddce9458d98d791e470d3fae9306373b
#
_entry.id   ddce9458d98d791e470d3fae9306373b
#
_cell.length_a   1.000
_cell.length_b   1.000
_cell.length_c   1.000
_cell.angle_alpha   90.00
_cell.angle_beta   90.00
_cell.angle_gamma   90.00
#
_symmetry.space_group_name_H-M   'P 1'
#
loop_
_entity.id
_entity.type
_entity.pdbx_description
1 polymer ?
#
loop_
_entity_poly.entity_id
_entity_poly.type
_entity_poly.pdbx_seq_one_letter_code
_entity_poly.pdbx_strand_id
1 'polypeptide(L)'
;MRNRIVAIILACAALTVTIAARADGDIAKGKVASQTCLGCHGIPDYTSVYPTYRVPELAGQSAAYILHALQEYKSGARSYPSMHAQASSLTEQQMEDIAAYFQSLGTPDKSK
;
A
#
# COMPACT_ATOMS: atom_id res chain seq x y z
N MET A 1 -42.16 31.46 -10.88
CA MET A 1 -41.10 30.74 -11.61
C MET A 1 -39.71 31.04 -11.07
N ARG A 2 -39.36 32.29 -10.77
CA ARG A 2 -38.00 32.68 -10.31
C ARG A 2 -37.56 32.00 -9.01
N ASN A 3 -38.44 31.76 -8.04
CA ASN A 3 -38.14 31.14 -6.75
C ASN A 3 -37.95 29.60 -6.85
N ARG A 4 -38.51 28.94 -7.85
CA ARG A 4 -38.34 27.48 -8.05
C ARG A 4 -37.01 27.15 -8.69
N ILE A 5 -36.48 28.04 -9.54
CA ILE A 5 -35.17 27.86 -10.18
C ILE A 5 -34.05 28.05 -9.16
N VAL A 6 -34.17 29.04 -8.25
CA VAL A 6 -33.20 29.27 -7.18
C VAL A 6 -33.15 28.09 -6.22
N ALA A 7 -34.27 27.45 -5.89
CA ALA A 7 -34.35 26.30 -5.03
C ALA A 7 -33.67 25.04 -5.66
N ILE A 8 -33.76 24.87 -6.97
CA ILE A 8 -33.13 23.76 -7.69
C ILE A 8 -31.62 23.96 -7.76
N ILE A 9 -31.12 25.17 -7.92
CA ILE A 9 -29.68 25.46 -7.96
C ILE A 9 -29.02 25.22 -6.58
N LEU A 10 -29.71 25.57 -5.49
CA LEU A 10 -29.24 25.33 -4.12
C LEU A 10 -29.23 23.83 -3.75
N ALA A 11 -30.15 23.04 -4.32
CA ALA A 11 -30.18 21.58 -4.06
C ALA A 11 -29.05 20.80 -4.78
N CYS A 12 -28.57 21.29 -5.94
CA CYS A 12 -27.46 20.67 -6.66
C CYS A 12 -26.09 20.98 -6.08
N ALA A 13 -25.93 22.02 -5.28
CA ALA A 13 -24.67 22.40 -4.67
C ALA A 13 -24.31 21.55 -3.42
N ALA A 14 -25.25 20.77 -2.89
CA ALA A 14 -25.05 19.97 -1.66
C ALA A 14 -24.56 18.54 -1.93
N LEU A 15 -24.33 18.15 -3.17
CA LEU A 15 -24.07 16.74 -3.52
C LEU A 15 -22.61 16.42 -3.95
N THR A 16 -21.64 17.27 -3.68
CA THR A 16 -20.26 17.03 -4.10
C THR A 16 -19.23 17.12 -2.98
N VAL A 17 -19.50 16.48 -1.85
CA VAL A 17 -18.43 16.14 -0.92
C VAL A 17 -18.41 14.62 -0.75
N THR A 18 -18.03 13.91 -1.81
CA THR A 18 -17.43 12.61 -1.64
C THR A 18 -16.02 12.85 -1.10
N ILE A 19 -15.91 12.92 0.23
CA ILE A 19 -14.64 12.73 0.90
C ILE A 19 -14.24 11.30 0.56
N ALA A 20 -13.35 11.13 -0.42
CA ALA A 20 -12.57 9.92 -0.53
C ALA A 20 -11.81 9.84 0.79
N ALA A 21 -12.30 9.06 1.73
CA ALA A 21 -11.54 8.63 2.87
C ALA A 21 -10.35 7.83 2.28
N ARG A 22 -9.23 8.52 2.08
CA ARG A 22 -7.96 7.84 1.97
C ARG A 22 -7.77 7.22 3.34
N ALA A 23 -7.93 5.93 3.44
CA ALA A 23 -7.42 5.19 4.58
C ALA A 23 -5.89 5.32 4.48
N ASP A 24 -5.34 6.36 5.10
CA ASP A 24 -3.90 6.46 5.28
C ASP A 24 -3.54 5.34 6.27
N GLY A 25 -2.70 4.41 5.85
CA GLY A 25 -2.27 3.30 6.69
C GLY A 25 -1.55 3.80 7.95
N ASP A 26 -1.73 3.08 9.04
CA ASP A 26 -1.10 3.36 10.33
C ASP A 26 0.35 2.83 10.33
N ILE A 27 1.33 3.73 10.40
CA ILE A 27 2.76 3.39 10.38
C ILE A 27 3.14 2.48 11.55
N ALA A 28 2.59 2.69 12.74
CA ALA A 28 2.93 1.89 13.92
C ALA A 28 2.40 0.45 13.80
N LYS A 29 1.17 0.29 13.31
CA LYS A 29 0.60 -1.02 12.99
C LYS A 29 1.33 -1.68 11.83
N GLY A 30 1.68 -0.92 10.81
CA GLY A 30 2.46 -1.36 9.66
C GLY A 30 3.82 -1.91 10.07
N LYS A 31 4.51 -1.26 11.01
CA LYS A 31 5.76 -1.75 11.59
C LYS A 31 5.61 -3.15 12.19
N VAL A 32 4.53 -3.39 12.92
CA VAL A 32 4.25 -4.71 13.53
C VAL A 32 3.90 -5.73 12.45
N ALA A 33 3.01 -5.37 11.52
CA ALA A 33 2.58 -6.26 10.45
C ALA A 33 3.70 -6.62 9.46
N SER A 34 4.73 -5.76 9.34
CA SER A 34 5.87 -5.95 8.42
C SER A 34 6.99 -6.85 8.95
N GLN A 35 6.87 -7.41 10.16
CA GLN A 35 7.98 -8.19 10.76
C GLN A 35 8.42 -9.36 9.87
N THR A 36 7.49 -10.08 9.26
CA THR A 36 7.81 -11.17 8.33
C THR A 36 8.39 -10.68 7.00
N CYS A 37 8.01 -9.48 6.57
CA CYS A 37 8.52 -8.86 5.34
C CYS A 37 10.00 -8.48 5.46
N LEU A 38 10.39 -7.96 6.61
CA LEU A 38 11.75 -7.50 6.88
C LEU A 38 12.80 -8.62 6.82
N GLY A 39 12.41 -9.88 7.04
CA GLY A 39 13.29 -11.03 6.91
C GLY A 39 13.87 -11.23 5.50
N CYS A 40 13.22 -10.66 4.49
CA CYS A 40 13.69 -10.66 3.11
C CYS A 40 13.92 -9.22 2.60
N HIS A 41 12.92 -8.34 2.74
CA HIS A 41 12.91 -6.99 2.19
C HIS A 41 13.68 -5.96 3.02
N GLY A 42 14.10 -6.31 4.23
CA GLY A 42 14.91 -5.46 5.11
C GLY A 42 16.42 -5.72 5.04
N ILE A 43 16.86 -6.69 4.23
CA ILE A 43 18.27 -7.07 4.10
C ILE A 43 18.82 -6.48 2.79
N PRO A 44 19.80 -5.58 2.85
CA PRO A 44 20.42 -5.03 1.64
C PRO A 44 20.97 -6.15 0.74
N ASP A 45 20.74 -6.00 -0.57
CA ASP A 45 21.24 -6.92 -1.60
C ASP A 45 20.86 -8.40 -1.43
N TYR A 46 19.80 -8.68 -0.65
CA TYR A 46 19.38 -10.05 -0.41
C TYR A 46 18.93 -10.76 -1.68
N THR A 47 19.43 -11.97 -1.87
CA THR A 47 19.07 -12.83 -2.98
C THR A 47 18.56 -14.17 -2.46
N SER A 48 17.38 -14.58 -2.87
CA SER A 48 16.85 -15.92 -2.59
C SER A 48 17.72 -16.99 -3.26
N VAL A 49 17.87 -18.13 -2.61
CA VAL A 49 18.71 -19.23 -3.12
C VAL A 49 17.96 -20.05 -4.16
N TYR A 50 16.65 -20.25 -3.96
CA TYR A 50 15.85 -21.07 -4.88
C TYR A 50 14.39 -20.59 -4.94
N PRO A 51 13.91 -20.14 -6.12
CA PRO A 51 14.76 -19.80 -7.28
C PRO A 51 15.67 -18.62 -6.95
N THR A 52 16.80 -18.52 -7.62
CA THR A 52 17.70 -17.37 -7.45
C THR A 52 17.02 -16.11 -7.92
N TYR A 53 16.69 -15.23 -7.00
CA TYR A 53 15.97 -13.99 -7.28
C TYR A 53 16.42 -12.89 -6.30
N ARG A 54 16.72 -11.71 -6.85
CA ARG A 54 17.04 -10.56 -6.02
C ARG A 54 15.76 -10.02 -5.39
N VAL A 55 15.73 -9.98 -4.06
CA VAL A 55 14.58 -9.43 -3.31
C VAL A 55 14.66 -7.90 -3.33
N PRO A 56 13.61 -7.20 -3.77
CA PRO A 56 13.63 -5.75 -3.82
C PRO A 56 13.63 -5.13 -2.42
N GLU A 57 14.39 -4.05 -2.26
CA GLU A 57 14.31 -3.18 -1.09
C GLU A 57 13.03 -2.34 -1.18
N LEU A 58 12.23 -2.32 -0.12
CA LEU A 58 10.95 -1.62 -0.09
C LEU A 58 11.01 -0.26 0.63
N ALA A 59 12.06 -0.01 1.42
CA ALA A 59 12.22 1.25 2.13
C ALA A 59 12.15 2.44 1.18
N GLY A 60 11.26 3.41 1.49
CA GLY A 60 11.04 4.61 0.68
C GLY A 60 10.26 4.43 -0.61
N GLN A 61 9.78 3.20 -0.90
CA GLN A 61 8.87 2.99 -2.03
C GLN A 61 7.51 3.64 -1.75
N SER A 62 6.83 4.08 -2.79
CA SER A 62 5.49 4.68 -2.69
C SER A 62 4.50 3.71 -2.04
N ALA A 63 3.75 4.19 -1.04
CA ALA A 63 2.72 3.39 -0.38
C ALA A 63 1.66 2.90 -1.37
N ALA A 64 1.27 3.74 -2.33
CA ALA A 64 0.31 3.35 -3.37
C ALA A 64 0.84 2.19 -4.23
N TYR A 65 2.13 2.19 -4.57
CA TYR A 65 2.74 1.09 -5.31
C TYR A 65 2.79 -0.21 -4.50
N ILE A 66 3.21 -0.13 -3.22
CA ILE A 66 3.30 -1.31 -2.35
C ILE A 66 1.91 -1.92 -2.14
N LEU A 67 0.90 -1.09 -1.83
CA LEU A 67 -0.48 -1.52 -1.66
C LEU A 67 -0.99 -2.26 -2.90
N HIS A 68 -0.84 -1.65 -4.07
CA HIS A 68 -1.27 -2.25 -5.34
C HIS A 68 -0.56 -3.57 -5.62
N ALA A 69 0.77 -3.64 -5.39
CA ALA A 69 1.52 -4.87 -5.57
C ALA A 69 1.06 -6.00 -4.63
N LEU A 70 0.76 -5.68 -3.36
CA LEU A 70 0.22 -6.66 -2.40
C LEU A 70 -1.15 -7.18 -2.81
N GLN A 71 -2.03 -6.29 -3.30
CA GLN A 71 -3.34 -6.66 -3.84
C GLN A 71 -3.22 -7.57 -5.07
N GLU A 72 -2.29 -7.26 -5.97
CA GLU A 72 -2.02 -8.09 -7.15
C GLU A 72 -1.47 -9.48 -6.76
N TYR A 73 -0.56 -9.55 -5.80
CA TYR A 73 -0.08 -10.83 -5.28
C TYR A 73 -1.19 -11.63 -4.61
N LYS A 74 -2.03 -10.98 -3.81
CA LYS A 74 -3.16 -11.62 -3.14
C LYS A 74 -4.18 -12.19 -4.13
N SER A 75 -4.51 -11.44 -5.17
CA SER A 75 -5.47 -11.88 -6.20
C SER A 75 -4.89 -12.89 -7.20
N GLY A 76 -3.57 -13.04 -7.25
CA GLY A 76 -2.89 -13.86 -8.25
C GLY A 76 -2.64 -13.15 -9.58
N ALA A 77 -3.00 -11.87 -9.71
CA ALA A 77 -2.72 -11.08 -10.92
C ALA A 77 -1.21 -10.89 -11.15
N ARG A 78 -0.43 -10.86 -10.06
CA ARG A 78 1.03 -10.87 -10.09
C ARG A 78 1.54 -12.22 -9.60
N SER A 79 2.28 -12.92 -10.47
CA SER A 79 2.71 -14.29 -10.21
C SER A 79 4.08 -14.32 -9.53
N TYR A 80 4.11 -14.60 -8.25
CA TYR A 80 5.31 -15.00 -7.49
C TYR A 80 4.88 -15.78 -6.25
N PRO A 81 5.12 -17.09 -6.17
CA PRO A 81 4.53 -17.96 -5.14
C PRO A 81 4.79 -17.52 -3.70
N SER A 82 6.02 -17.10 -3.38
CA SER A 82 6.36 -16.64 -2.03
C SER A 82 5.57 -15.40 -1.63
N MET A 83 5.44 -14.42 -2.54
CA MET A 83 4.68 -13.21 -2.28
C MET A 83 3.18 -13.46 -2.24
N HIS A 84 2.66 -14.37 -3.07
CA HIS A 84 1.27 -14.78 -2.98
C HIS A 84 0.97 -15.40 -1.61
N ALA A 85 1.83 -16.28 -1.11
CA ALA A 85 1.68 -16.87 0.23
C ALA A 85 1.68 -15.80 1.33
N GLN A 86 2.57 -14.80 1.25
CA GLN A 86 2.62 -13.70 2.23
C GLN A 86 1.37 -12.81 2.15
N ALA A 87 0.93 -12.44 0.97
CA ALA A 87 -0.17 -11.50 0.78
C ALA A 87 -1.55 -12.13 1.02
N SER A 88 -1.70 -13.43 0.81
CA SER A 88 -3.01 -14.12 0.86
C SER A 88 -3.74 -13.99 2.18
N SER A 89 -3.02 -13.92 3.30
CA SER A 89 -3.58 -13.81 4.65
C SER A 89 -3.78 -12.36 5.12
N LEU A 90 -3.27 -11.37 4.40
CA LEU A 90 -3.38 -9.96 4.79
C LEU A 90 -4.79 -9.42 4.54
N THR A 91 -5.29 -8.62 5.47
CA THR A 91 -6.46 -7.78 5.25
C THR A 91 -6.08 -6.54 4.43
N GLU A 92 -7.06 -5.87 3.85
CA GLU A 92 -6.83 -4.62 3.12
C GLU A 92 -6.15 -3.57 4.00
N GLN A 93 -6.65 -3.40 5.23
CA GLN A 93 -6.07 -2.46 6.19
C GLN A 93 -4.62 -2.81 6.55
N GLN A 94 -4.29 -4.08 6.71
CA GLN A 94 -2.91 -4.49 6.96
C GLN A 94 -2.00 -4.17 5.77
N MET A 95 -2.48 -4.33 4.54
CA MET A 95 -1.71 -3.96 3.34
C MET A 95 -1.48 -2.45 3.26
N GLU A 96 -2.47 -1.63 3.62
CA GLU A 96 -2.34 -0.17 3.73
C GLU A 96 -1.33 0.23 4.82
N ASP A 97 -1.42 -0.37 6.00
CA ASP A 97 -0.52 -0.11 7.12
C ASP A 97 0.94 -0.48 6.78
N ILE A 98 1.16 -1.65 6.17
CA ILE A 98 2.47 -2.11 5.68
C ILE A 98 3.04 -1.13 4.65
N ALA A 99 2.21 -0.70 3.70
CA ALA A 99 2.60 0.23 2.66
C ALA A 99 3.03 1.59 3.24
N ALA A 100 2.27 2.13 4.20
CA ALA A 100 2.60 3.36 4.90
C ALA A 100 3.92 3.24 5.67
N TYR A 101 4.15 2.11 6.34
CA TYR A 101 5.39 1.87 7.08
C TYR A 101 6.62 1.87 6.16
N PHE A 102 6.62 1.10 5.09
CA PHE A 102 7.77 1.06 4.17
C PHE A 102 8.03 2.40 3.51
N GLN A 103 7.00 3.14 3.12
CA GLN A 103 7.16 4.50 2.60
C GLN A 103 7.84 5.41 3.63
N SER A 104 7.50 5.28 4.91
CA SER A 104 8.04 6.11 6.00
C SER A 104 9.53 5.90 6.27
N LEU A 105 10.09 4.77 5.84
CA LEU A 105 11.51 4.45 6.07
C LEU A 105 12.47 5.28 5.20
N GLY A 106 11.95 6.02 4.23
CA GLY A 106 12.77 6.79 3.30
C GLY A 106 13.57 5.93 2.33
N THR A 107 14.26 6.57 1.40
CA THR A 107 15.18 5.88 0.47
C THR A 107 16.39 5.38 1.22
N PRO A 108 16.83 4.12 1.00
CA PRO A 108 18.12 3.65 1.50
C PRO A 108 19.23 4.57 1.02
N ASP A 109 20.12 4.96 1.92
CA ASP A 109 21.28 5.74 1.56
C ASP A 109 22.22 4.91 0.66
N LYS A 110 22.24 5.22 -0.64
CA LYS A 110 23.10 4.56 -1.63
C LYS A 110 24.51 5.15 -1.68
N SER A 111 24.88 5.98 -0.68
CA SER A 111 26.17 6.67 -0.63
C SER A 111 27.28 5.87 0.08
N LYS A 112 27.06 4.58 0.38
CA LYS A 112 28.09 3.69 0.96
C LYS A 112 28.51 2.62 -0.02
#